data_ed34e9bdbaa66986ee3c761b66bb8aa6
#
_entry.id   ed34e9bdbaa66986ee3c761b66bb8aa6
#
_cell.length_a   1.000
_cell.length_b   1.000
_cell.length_c   1.000
_cell.angle_alpha   90.00
_cell.angle_beta   90.00
_cell.angle_gamma   90.00
#
_symmetry.space_group_name_H-M   'P 1'
#
loop_
_entity.id
_entity.type
_entity.pdbx_description
1 polymer ?
#
loop_
_entity_poly.entity_id
_entity_poly.type
_entity_poly.pdbx_seq_one_letter_code
_entity_poly.pdbx_strand_id
1 'polypeptide(L)'
;MKKLLSILLAASLVLALSAPVLASYETEPGTAAASGLAVVDGALYAADSYNRAVWRISEGKTELAAGRTDVKDLSGRPVGGYKDGTALEAVFEEPWGLAPYRDGLLITDSGSGAVRYLDLAEGRVYTAISGLDMPTGIAAGEDGCAYISDTGSGKLYRLDADGKVKVYVSSGLSEPTGIAWSDGVLYVAETGAHRIVTVEGGMISPLAGAALTGDAAYDGDYLNGSADKARFSGPQGVAVGPDGSVYIADTGNGAVRLLRDGVVTTLAEPDGEDNWPVSPRALLPEGGVLYVGDVFTRSIRALEADGTGLGFEDVEPGAWYYDAVAFVCSNGLFNGTSEGRFSPDGTMTRAMLITVLARSAGVDTTTGDSWYSAAVGWAQESGVSDGTALEEPVTREQLAAMLYRLSGSPETDYSLDGYSDAGEVSTWAAKAMAWAVENGIIEGAAQDLLSPGSSALRAQTAAMLQRYLEL
;
A
#
# COMPACT_ATOMS: atom_id res chain seq x y z
N MET A 1 10.33 -76.42 13.66
CA MET A 1 9.44 -75.37 14.17
C MET A 1 10.20 -74.05 14.19
N LYS A 2 10.18 -73.32 13.12
CA LYS A 2 10.75 -71.96 13.02
C LYS A 2 9.65 -71.04 12.49
N LYS A 3 9.19 -70.12 13.33
CA LYS A 3 8.24 -69.07 12.98
C LYS A 3 8.98 -68.02 12.19
N LEU A 4 8.59 -67.82 10.93
CA LEU A 4 8.97 -66.66 10.15
C LEU A 4 8.10 -65.44 10.60
N LEU A 5 8.77 -64.43 11.03
CA LEU A 5 8.18 -63.14 11.34
C LEU A 5 8.24 -62.29 10.03
N SER A 6 7.10 -62.07 9.40
CA SER A 6 6.99 -61.17 8.26
C SER A 6 6.86 -59.74 8.77
N ILE A 7 7.87 -58.93 8.52
CA ILE A 7 7.81 -57.51 8.74
C ILE A 7 7.21 -56.88 7.47
N LEU A 8 5.96 -56.41 7.58
CA LEU A 8 5.35 -55.54 6.57
C LEU A 8 5.94 -54.14 6.72
N LEU A 9 6.79 -53.75 5.79
CA LEU A 9 7.22 -52.36 5.63
C LEU A 9 6.07 -51.62 4.93
N ALA A 10 5.29 -50.88 5.67
CA ALA A 10 4.36 -49.90 5.09
C ALA A 10 5.18 -48.72 4.55
N ALA A 11 5.44 -48.69 3.26
CA ALA A 11 5.93 -47.52 2.54
C ALA A 11 4.80 -46.49 2.49
N SER A 12 4.82 -45.52 3.36
CA SER A 12 4.02 -44.30 3.26
C SER A 12 4.53 -43.53 2.05
N LEU A 13 3.81 -43.67 0.94
CA LEU A 13 3.96 -42.82 -0.23
C LEU A 13 3.45 -41.42 0.18
N VAL A 14 4.33 -40.56 0.64
CA VAL A 14 4.05 -39.12 0.73
C VAL A 14 3.95 -38.62 -0.71
N LEU A 15 2.72 -38.53 -1.23
CA LEU A 15 2.46 -37.69 -2.40
C LEU A 15 2.80 -36.27 -1.94
N ALA A 16 3.97 -35.80 -2.29
CA ALA A 16 4.22 -34.38 -2.38
C ALA A 16 3.26 -33.86 -3.47
N LEU A 17 2.13 -33.30 -3.03
CA LEU A 17 1.35 -32.39 -3.87
C LEU A 17 2.33 -31.25 -4.19
N SER A 18 2.96 -31.31 -5.37
CA SER A 18 3.59 -30.13 -5.95
C SER A 18 2.51 -29.08 -5.99
N ALA A 19 2.68 -27.99 -5.23
CA ALA A 19 1.89 -26.79 -5.40
C ALA A 19 1.86 -26.51 -6.93
N PRO A 20 0.71 -26.14 -7.51
CA PRO A 20 0.68 -25.75 -8.89
C PRO A 20 1.73 -24.63 -9.05
N VAL A 21 2.65 -24.81 -10.00
CA VAL A 21 3.56 -23.75 -10.41
C VAL A 21 2.62 -22.65 -10.93
N LEU A 22 2.40 -21.62 -10.12
CA LEU A 22 1.61 -20.45 -10.53
C LEU A 22 2.30 -19.91 -11.79
N ALA A 23 1.52 -19.69 -12.85
CA ALA A 23 2.05 -19.08 -14.05
C ALA A 23 2.63 -17.73 -13.70
N SER A 24 3.93 -17.53 -13.94
CA SER A 24 4.56 -16.24 -13.71
C SER A 24 4.11 -15.29 -14.82
N TYR A 25 3.51 -14.17 -14.44
CA TYR A 25 3.14 -13.09 -15.34
C TYR A 25 4.16 -11.94 -15.32
N GLU A 26 5.31 -12.15 -14.72
CA GLU A 26 6.36 -11.15 -14.69
C GLU A 26 6.92 -10.86 -16.08
N THR A 27 7.32 -9.62 -16.31
CA THR A 27 7.92 -9.16 -17.55
C THR A 27 9.24 -8.45 -17.29
N GLU A 28 10.17 -8.58 -18.23
CA GLU A 28 11.39 -7.80 -18.19
C GLU A 28 11.12 -6.29 -18.31
N PRO A 29 11.95 -5.44 -17.67
CA PRO A 29 11.85 -3.98 -17.80
C PRO A 29 11.86 -3.54 -19.27
N GLY A 30 10.99 -2.58 -19.59
CA GLY A 30 10.83 -2.07 -20.95
C GLY A 30 9.85 -2.85 -21.82
N THR A 31 9.23 -3.92 -21.32
CA THR A 31 8.34 -4.79 -22.10
C THR A 31 6.93 -4.23 -22.20
N ALA A 32 6.28 -3.91 -21.06
CA ALA A 32 4.89 -3.43 -21.01
C ALA A 32 4.71 -2.34 -19.96
N ALA A 33 4.28 -1.16 -20.37
CA ALA A 33 3.91 -0.07 -19.47
C ALA A 33 2.47 -0.28 -18.94
N ALA A 34 2.30 -1.30 -18.09
CA ALA A 34 1.00 -1.77 -17.67
C ALA A 34 0.28 -0.76 -16.78
N SER A 35 -0.74 -0.10 -17.32
CA SER A 35 -1.66 0.78 -16.60
C SER A 35 -2.89 0.04 -16.07
N GLY A 36 -3.26 -1.09 -16.66
CA GLY A 36 -4.35 -1.97 -16.25
C GLY A 36 -3.99 -3.43 -16.48
N LEU A 37 -4.45 -4.31 -15.61
CA LEU A 37 -4.22 -5.75 -15.65
C LEU A 37 -5.54 -6.50 -15.49
N ALA A 38 -5.68 -7.60 -16.23
CA ALA A 38 -6.82 -8.53 -16.09
C ALA A 38 -6.42 -9.94 -16.48
N VAL A 39 -6.98 -10.96 -15.84
CA VAL A 39 -6.80 -12.37 -16.21
C VAL A 39 -8.06 -12.88 -16.89
N VAL A 40 -7.88 -13.51 -18.04
CA VAL A 40 -8.95 -14.25 -18.77
C VAL A 40 -8.34 -15.56 -19.24
N ASP A 41 -9.04 -16.67 -18.98
CA ASP A 41 -8.66 -18.04 -19.39
C ASP A 41 -7.18 -18.38 -19.03
N GLY A 42 -6.72 -17.97 -17.84
CA GLY A 42 -5.37 -18.26 -17.34
C GLY A 42 -4.25 -17.49 -18.05
N ALA A 43 -4.57 -16.49 -18.86
CA ALA A 43 -3.63 -15.56 -19.44
C ALA A 43 -3.81 -14.16 -18.84
N LEU A 44 -2.70 -13.47 -18.51
CA LEU A 44 -2.74 -12.07 -18.12
C LEU A 44 -2.79 -11.19 -19.36
N TYR A 45 -3.66 -10.19 -19.30
CA TYR A 45 -3.69 -9.09 -20.27
C TYR A 45 -3.28 -7.79 -19.60
N ALA A 46 -2.48 -6.99 -20.32
CA ALA A 46 -1.97 -5.71 -19.85
C ALA A 46 -2.30 -4.61 -20.84
N ALA A 47 -2.98 -3.55 -20.37
CA ALA A 47 -3.14 -2.32 -21.13
C ALA A 47 -1.86 -1.50 -21.05
N ASP A 48 -1.29 -1.15 -22.18
CA ASP A 48 -0.04 -0.41 -22.31
C ASP A 48 -0.31 0.94 -22.95
N SER A 49 -0.46 1.97 -22.13
CA SER A 49 -0.71 3.33 -22.57
C SER A 49 0.46 3.93 -23.35
N TYR A 50 1.70 3.49 -23.07
CA TYR A 50 2.89 3.95 -23.81
C TYR A 50 2.95 3.39 -25.23
N ASN A 51 2.75 2.06 -25.38
CA ASN A 51 2.79 1.39 -26.68
C ASN A 51 1.42 1.37 -27.38
N ARG A 52 0.37 1.93 -26.77
CA ARG A 52 -1.00 2.02 -27.34
C ARG A 52 -1.55 0.65 -27.76
N ALA A 53 -1.35 -0.32 -26.87
CA ALA A 53 -1.58 -1.73 -27.15
C ALA A 53 -2.17 -2.46 -25.93
N VAL A 54 -2.68 -3.65 -26.18
CA VAL A 54 -2.98 -4.65 -25.17
C VAL A 54 -2.08 -5.85 -25.41
N TRP A 55 -1.33 -6.24 -24.39
CA TRP A 55 -0.46 -7.42 -24.40
C TRP A 55 -1.14 -8.59 -23.74
N ARG A 56 -0.84 -9.80 -24.22
CA ARG A 56 -1.18 -11.07 -23.59
C ARG A 56 0.09 -11.72 -23.07
N ILE A 57 0.12 -12.06 -21.79
CA ILE A 57 1.24 -12.71 -21.12
C ILE A 57 0.77 -14.09 -20.64
N SER A 58 1.44 -15.14 -21.11
CA SER A 58 1.14 -16.51 -20.76
C SER A 58 2.39 -17.38 -20.92
N GLU A 59 2.67 -18.24 -19.95
CA GLU A 59 3.83 -19.15 -19.98
C GLU A 59 5.17 -18.45 -20.24
N GLY A 60 5.35 -17.26 -19.64
CA GLY A 60 6.57 -16.45 -19.78
C GLY A 60 6.73 -15.78 -21.16
N LYS A 61 5.70 -15.78 -22.00
CA LYS A 61 5.71 -15.12 -23.32
C LYS A 61 4.78 -13.91 -23.30
N THR A 62 5.25 -12.82 -23.89
CA THR A 62 4.46 -11.60 -24.13
C THR A 62 4.15 -11.47 -25.61
N GLU A 63 2.88 -11.43 -25.96
CA GLU A 63 2.38 -11.35 -27.34
C GLU A 63 1.41 -10.19 -27.49
N LEU A 64 1.38 -9.55 -28.65
CA LEU A 64 0.43 -8.48 -28.96
C LEU A 64 -0.98 -9.07 -29.09
N ALA A 65 -1.90 -8.71 -28.19
CA ALA A 65 -3.29 -9.13 -28.24
C ALA A 65 -4.15 -8.17 -29.06
N ALA A 66 -3.94 -6.85 -28.92
CA ALA A 66 -4.65 -5.84 -29.69
C ALA A 66 -3.86 -4.53 -29.80
N GLY A 67 -4.11 -3.77 -30.85
CA GLY A 67 -3.47 -2.51 -31.15
C GLY A 67 -2.47 -2.60 -32.29
N ARG A 68 -2.42 -1.53 -33.09
CA ARG A 68 -1.48 -1.45 -34.22
C ARG A 68 -0.17 -0.80 -33.78
N THR A 69 0.92 -1.57 -33.70
CA THR A 69 2.23 -1.12 -33.19
C THR A 69 3.31 -0.97 -34.29
N ASP A 70 3.01 -1.35 -35.52
CA ASP A 70 3.94 -1.33 -36.66
C ASP A 70 4.14 0.07 -37.27
N VAL A 71 3.16 0.95 -37.15
CA VAL A 71 3.24 2.34 -37.61
C VAL A 71 3.62 3.25 -36.45
N LYS A 72 4.77 3.92 -36.56
CA LYS A 72 5.34 4.75 -35.50
C LYS A 72 5.38 6.22 -35.89
N ASP A 73 5.26 7.08 -34.88
CA ASP A 73 5.45 8.51 -34.99
C ASP A 73 6.96 8.89 -34.96
N LEU A 74 7.26 10.19 -35.04
CA LEU A 74 8.64 10.71 -35.04
C LEU A 74 9.40 10.43 -33.73
N SER A 75 8.71 10.14 -32.63
CA SER A 75 9.29 9.77 -31.33
C SER A 75 9.57 8.27 -31.24
N GLY A 76 9.16 7.48 -32.22
CA GLY A 76 9.28 6.03 -32.24
C GLY A 76 8.15 5.31 -31.50
N ARG A 77 7.14 6.02 -31.00
CA ARG A 77 5.94 5.44 -30.40
C ARG A 77 4.93 5.04 -31.48
N PRO A 78 4.12 3.99 -31.25
CA PRO A 78 3.00 3.67 -32.15
C PRO A 78 2.10 4.89 -32.36
N VAL A 79 1.61 5.08 -33.58
CA VAL A 79 0.67 6.16 -33.91
C VAL A 79 -0.66 5.87 -33.25
N GLY A 80 -1.12 6.80 -32.41
CA GLY A 80 -2.42 6.73 -31.74
C GLY A 80 -3.60 7.08 -32.62
N GLY A 81 -4.76 6.91 -32.06
CA GLY A 81 -6.03 7.26 -32.69
C GLY A 81 -7.18 6.38 -32.22
N TYR A 82 -8.26 6.43 -32.97
CA TYR A 82 -9.51 5.79 -32.64
C TYR A 82 -10.03 4.98 -33.85
N LYS A 83 -9.84 3.65 -33.82
CA LYS A 83 -10.30 2.79 -34.92
C LYS A 83 -10.68 1.41 -34.41
N ASP A 84 -11.88 0.95 -34.71
CA ASP A 84 -12.33 -0.43 -34.56
C ASP A 84 -11.81 -1.31 -35.71
N GLY A 85 -11.81 -2.61 -35.55
CA GLY A 85 -11.37 -3.54 -36.57
C GLY A 85 -10.93 -4.89 -36.05
N THR A 86 -10.10 -5.60 -36.82
CA THR A 86 -9.41 -6.79 -36.28
C THR A 86 -8.49 -6.38 -35.13
N ALA A 87 -8.24 -7.25 -34.18
CA ALA A 87 -7.49 -6.91 -32.96
C ALA A 87 -6.15 -6.22 -33.27
N LEU A 88 -5.40 -6.73 -34.26
CA LEU A 88 -4.09 -6.18 -34.63
C LEU A 88 -4.14 -4.95 -35.56
N GLU A 89 -5.31 -4.59 -36.10
CA GLU A 89 -5.51 -3.39 -36.91
C GLU A 89 -6.23 -2.28 -36.16
N ALA A 90 -6.79 -2.60 -35.00
CA ALA A 90 -7.42 -1.62 -34.12
C ALA A 90 -6.40 -0.59 -33.67
N VAL A 91 -6.84 0.65 -33.45
CA VAL A 91 -5.97 1.74 -32.98
C VAL A 91 -6.55 2.31 -31.71
N PHE A 92 -5.71 2.42 -30.69
CA PHE A 92 -6.00 3.06 -29.42
C PHE A 92 -5.24 4.38 -29.32
N GLU A 93 -5.80 5.33 -28.57
CA GLU A 93 -5.10 6.57 -28.24
C GLU A 93 -4.32 6.46 -26.95
N GLU A 94 -4.96 5.95 -25.88
CA GLU A 94 -4.34 5.73 -24.58
C GLU A 94 -5.09 4.66 -23.79
N PRO A 95 -4.86 3.36 -24.07
CA PRO A 95 -5.50 2.28 -23.33
C PRO A 95 -4.98 2.26 -21.90
N TRP A 96 -5.91 2.29 -20.93
CA TRP A 96 -5.56 2.41 -19.52
C TRP A 96 -6.01 1.23 -18.68
N GLY A 97 -7.30 1.07 -18.43
CA GLY A 97 -7.86 0.03 -17.59
C GLY A 97 -8.35 -1.18 -18.38
N LEU A 98 -8.30 -2.35 -17.76
CA LEU A 98 -8.84 -3.60 -18.30
C LEU A 98 -9.77 -4.25 -17.30
N ALA A 99 -10.88 -4.81 -17.78
CA ALA A 99 -11.73 -5.69 -17.00
C ALA A 99 -12.27 -6.85 -17.86
N PRO A 100 -12.36 -8.08 -17.31
CA PRO A 100 -13.06 -9.17 -17.97
C PRO A 100 -14.53 -8.81 -18.22
N TYR A 101 -15.03 -9.10 -19.40
CA TYR A 101 -16.43 -8.85 -19.73
C TYR A 101 -16.88 -9.82 -20.82
N ARG A 102 -17.95 -10.61 -20.54
CA ARG A 102 -18.40 -11.67 -21.44
C ARG A 102 -17.23 -12.60 -21.84
N ASP A 103 -17.06 -12.85 -23.11
CA ASP A 103 -15.98 -13.69 -23.66
C ASP A 103 -14.74 -12.87 -24.07
N GLY A 104 -14.49 -11.72 -23.43
CA GLY A 104 -13.44 -10.82 -23.80
C GLY A 104 -13.07 -9.80 -22.71
N LEU A 105 -12.60 -8.64 -23.15
CA LEU A 105 -12.11 -7.57 -22.29
C LEU A 105 -12.75 -6.24 -22.65
N LEU A 106 -13.17 -5.50 -21.63
CA LEU A 106 -13.36 -4.05 -21.75
C LEU A 106 -12.04 -3.34 -21.50
N ILE A 107 -11.79 -2.29 -22.27
CA ILE A 107 -10.57 -1.48 -22.26
C ILE A 107 -11.00 -0.02 -22.20
N THR A 108 -10.63 0.72 -21.18
CA THR A 108 -10.76 2.16 -21.20
C THR A 108 -9.68 2.73 -22.11
N ASP A 109 -10.07 3.47 -23.13
CA ASP A 109 -9.18 4.19 -24.04
C ASP A 109 -9.28 5.69 -23.71
N SER A 110 -8.50 6.09 -22.70
CA SER A 110 -8.59 7.39 -22.01
C SER A 110 -8.47 8.55 -22.98
N GLY A 111 -7.46 8.54 -23.84
CA GLY A 111 -7.21 9.61 -24.80
C GLY A 111 -8.28 9.74 -25.88
N SER A 112 -9.06 8.68 -26.17
CA SER A 112 -10.17 8.74 -27.12
C SER A 112 -11.53 9.00 -26.46
N GLY A 113 -11.61 9.04 -25.12
CA GLY A 113 -12.87 9.21 -24.39
C GLY A 113 -13.83 8.04 -24.60
N ALA A 114 -13.30 6.82 -24.73
CA ALA A 114 -14.08 5.65 -25.07
C ALA A 114 -13.78 4.43 -24.18
N VAL A 115 -14.74 3.52 -24.08
CA VAL A 115 -14.52 2.14 -23.64
C VAL A 115 -14.62 1.24 -24.84
N ARG A 116 -13.57 0.44 -25.06
CA ARG A 116 -13.49 -0.50 -26.17
C ARG A 116 -13.74 -1.91 -25.65
N TYR A 117 -14.27 -2.77 -26.49
CA TYR A 117 -14.46 -4.21 -26.24
C TYR A 117 -13.59 -5.03 -27.18
N LEU A 118 -12.65 -5.78 -26.63
CA LEU A 118 -11.89 -6.80 -27.34
C LEU A 118 -12.59 -8.14 -27.20
N ASP A 119 -13.22 -8.58 -28.27
CA ASP A 119 -13.77 -9.93 -28.40
C ASP A 119 -12.59 -10.88 -28.69
N LEU A 120 -12.29 -11.75 -27.74
CA LEU A 120 -11.17 -12.68 -27.85
C LEU A 120 -11.47 -13.84 -28.80
N ALA A 121 -12.73 -14.23 -28.96
CA ALA A 121 -13.13 -15.31 -29.85
C ALA A 121 -13.12 -14.88 -31.34
N GLU A 122 -13.61 -13.66 -31.60
CA GLU A 122 -13.62 -13.09 -32.96
C GLU A 122 -12.28 -12.43 -33.34
N GLY A 123 -11.39 -12.12 -32.36
CA GLY A 123 -10.17 -11.37 -32.57
C GLY A 123 -10.44 -9.95 -33.09
N ARG A 124 -11.42 -9.25 -32.51
CA ARG A 124 -11.87 -7.93 -32.98
C ARG A 124 -12.07 -6.96 -31.84
N VAL A 125 -11.83 -5.69 -32.13
CA VAL A 125 -12.11 -4.57 -31.21
C VAL A 125 -13.32 -3.79 -31.72
N TYR A 126 -14.24 -3.52 -30.80
CA TYR A 126 -15.45 -2.70 -30.99
C TYR A 126 -15.48 -1.55 -30.00
N THR A 127 -16.17 -0.48 -30.31
CA THR A 127 -16.48 0.58 -29.35
C THR A 127 -17.74 0.22 -28.56
N ALA A 128 -17.59 0.06 -27.24
CA ALA A 128 -18.70 -0.21 -26.34
C ALA A 128 -19.36 1.09 -25.83
N ILE A 129 -18.55 2.09 -25.47
CA ILE A 129 -19.01 3.40 -24.97
C ILE A 129 -18.16 4.49 -25.61
N SER A 130 -18.75 5.65 -25.87
CA SER A 130 -18.02 6.84 -26.34
C SER A 130 -18.57 8.11 -25.72
N GLY A 131 -17.80 9.19 -25.77
CA GLY A 131 -18.19 10.50 -25.26
C GLY A 131 -17.98 10.68 -23.76
N LEU A 132 -17.04 9.91 -23.20
CA LEU A 132 -16.53 10.07 -21.83
C LEU A 132 -15.40 11.11 -21.82
N ASP A 133 -15.06 11.59 -20.62
CA ASP A 133 -13.99 12.57 -20.39
C ASP A 133 -12.83 11.92 -19.61
N MET A 134 -11.87 11.37 -20.32
CA MET A 134 -10.73 10.62 -19.77
C MET A 134 -11.14 9.40 -18.93
N PRO A 135 -11.84 8.38 -19.48
CA PRO A 135 -12.11 7.16 -18.73
C PRO A 135 -10.81 6.42 -18.42
N THR A 136 -10.57 6.07 -17.15
CA THR A 136 -9.32 5.41 -16.72
C THR A 136 -9.57 4.04 -16.09
N GLY A 137 -10.12 3.98 -14.88
CA GLY A 137 -10.41 2.73 -14.22
C GLY A 137 -11.63 2.02 -14.78
N ILE A 138 -11.57 0.69 -14.75
CA ILE A 138 -12.70 -0.16 -15.09
C ILE A 138 -12.66 -1.43 -14.23
N ALA A 139 -13.80 -1.84 -13.70
CA ALA A 139 -13.93 -3.05 -12.91
C ALA A 139 -15.16 -3.85 -13.34
N ALA A 140 -15.01 -5.16 -13.46
CA ALA A 140 -16.12 -6.05 -13.62
C ALA A 140 -16.91 -6.13 -12.31
N GLY A 141 -18.23 -5.96 -12.40
CA GLY A 141 -19.14 -6.15 -11.29
C GLY A 141 -19.87 -7.49 -11.38
N GLU A 142 -20.78 -7.71 -10.45
CA GLU A 142 -21.66 -8.87 -10.48
C GLU A 142 -22.66 -8.80 -11.66
N ASP A 143 -23.26 -9.93 -11.99
CA ASP A 143 -24.31 -10.04 -13.03
C ASP A 143 -23.89 -9.53 -14.42
N GLY A 144 -22.59 -9.56 -14.74
CA GLY A 144 -22.07 -9.16 -16.05
C GLY A 144 -22.15 -7.66 -16.32
N CYS A 145 -22.22 -6.82 -15.28
CA CYS A 145 -22.04 -5.38 -15.41
C CYS A 145 -20.57 -4.98 -15.30
N ALA A 146 -20.25 -3.73 -15.63
CA ALA A 146 -18.95 -3.12 -15.38
C ALA A 146 -19.11 -1.69 -14.87
N TYR A 147 -18.17 -1.25 -14.06
CA TYR A 147 -18.07 0.13 -13.57
C TYR A 147 -16.89 0.83 -14.23
N ILE A 148 -17.03 2.12 -14.53
CA ILE A 148 -16.03 2.92 -15.21
C ILE A 148 -15.85 4.23 -14.44
N SER A 149 -14.60 4.59 -14.13
CA SER A 149 -14.26 5.92 -13.64
C SER A 149 -13.98 6.84 -14.83
N ASP A 150 -14.63 7.99 -14.84
CA ASP A 150 -14.48 9.04 -15.82
C ASP A 150 -13.76 10.21 -15.16
N THR A 151 -12.45 10.15 -15.18
CA THR A 151 -11.54 10.98 -14.40
C THR A 151 -11.75 12.47 -14.65
N GLY A 152 -11.87 12.88 -15.91
CA GLY A 152 -12.03 14.28 -16.28
C GLY A 152 -13.37 14.86 -15.82
N SER A 153 -14.46 14.07 -15.83
CA SER A 153 -15.77 14.53 -15.34
C SER A 153 -16.00 14.31 -13.86
N GLY A 154 -15.14 13.57 -13.16
CA GLY A 154 -15.32 13.20 -11.75
C GLY A 154 -16.52 12.29 -11.49
N LYS A 155 -16.92 11.49 -12.48
CA LYS A 155 -18.10 10.61 -12.41
C LYS A 155 -17.71 9.13 -12.41
N LEU A 156 -18.67 8.31 -11.96
CA LEU A 156 -18.64 6.88 -12.22
C LEU A 156 -19.83 6.49 -13.08
N TYR A 157 -19.57 5.62 -14.04
CA TYR A 157 -20.60 5.02 -14.88
C TYR A 157 -20.73 3.54 -14.59
N ARG A 158 -21.93 2.99 -14.86
CA ARG A 158 -22.19 1.56 -14.85
C ARG A 158 -22.69 1.15 -16.24
N LEU A 159 -22.04 0.15 -16.81
CA LEU A 159 -22.47 -0.56 -18.01
C LEU A 159 -23.21 -1.82 -17.56
N ASP A 160 -24.51 -1.89 -17.79
CA ASP A 160 -25.33 -3.06 -17.47
C ASP A 160 -25.04 -4.20 -18.47
N ALA A 161 -25.38 -5.46 -18.10
CA ALA A 161 -25.19 -6.64 -18.95
C ALA A 161 -25.91 -6.55 -20.31
N ASP A 162 -27.00 -5.77 -20.42
CA ASP A 162 -27.73 -5.50 -21.65
C ASP A 162 -27.09 -4.38 -22.52
N GLY A 163 -25.93 -3.85 -22.13
CA GLY A 163 -25.19 -2.81 -22.86
C GLY A 163 -25.66 -1.38 -22.57
N LYS A 164 -26.56 -1.16 -21.61
CA LYS A 164 -26.99 0.18 -21.23
C LYS A 164 -26.01 0.84 -20.29
N VAL A 165 -25.69 2.10 -20.57
CA VAL A 165 -24.81 2.92 -19.74
C VAL A 165 -25.64 3.86 -18.87
N LYS A 166 -25.32 3.91 -17.58
CA LYS A 166 -25.95 4.80 -16.59
C LYS A 166 -24.90 5.52 -15.78
N VAL A 167 -25.20 6.74 -15.36
CA VAL A 167 -24.40 7.42 -14.33
C VAL A 167 -24.64 6.72 -12.99
N TYR A 168 -23.58 6.21 -12.38
CA TYR A 168 -23.63 5.55 -11.07
C TYR A 168 -23.36 6.56 -9.94
N VAL A 169 -22.32 7.42 -10.11
CA VAL A 169 -22.03 8.57 -9.24
C VAL A 169 -21.92 9.80 -10.11
N SER A 170 -22.70 10.84 -9.83
CA SER A 170 -22.77 12.05 -10.67
C SER A 170 -21.83 13.16 -10.23
N SER A 171 -21.35 13.15 -8.98
CA SER A 171 -20.48 14.19 -8.41
C SER A 171 -19.94 13.76 -7.05
N GLY A 172 -18.95 14.48 -6.54
CA GLY A 172 -18.38 14.27 -5.19
C GLY A 172 -17.06 13.52 -5.19
N LEU A 173 -16.54 13.14 -6.38
CA LEU A 173 -15.21 12.57 -6.55
C LEU A 173 -14.26 13.58 -7.21
N SER A 174 -13.00 13.53 -6.82
CA SER A 174 -11.90 14.34 -7.39
C SER A 174 -10.94 13.45 -8.15
N GLU A 175 -10.97 13.54 -9.49
CA GLU A 175 -10.12 12.76 -10.39
C GLU A 175 -10.11 11.25 -10.04
N PRO A 176 -11.27 10.55 -10.01
CA PRO A 176 -11.30 9.12 -9.75
C PRO A 176 -10.56 8.39 -10.86
N THR A 177 -9.59 7.52 -10.50
CA THR A 177 -8.78 6.75 -11.45
C THR A 177 -9.03 5.24 -11.30
N GLY A 178 -8.12 4.49 -10.69
CA GLY A 178 -8.27 3.07 -10.51
C GLY A 178 -9.49 2.70 -9.66
N ILE A 179 -10.19 1.67 -10.07
CA ILE A 179 -11.36 1.15 -9.33
C ILE A 179 -11.30 -0.37 -9.25
N ALA A 180 -11.84 -0.92 -8.16
CA ALA A 180 -12.00 -2.35 -7.95
C ALA A 180 -13.38 -2.64 -7.37
N TRP A 181 -13.96 -3.77 -7.74
CA TRP A 181 -15.23 -4.24 -7.23
C TRP A 181 -15.03 -5.47 -6.35
N SER A 182 -15.61 -5.48 -5.17
CA SER A 182 -15.67 -6.66 -4.29
C SER A 182 -16.93 -6.61 -3.42
N ASP A 183 -17.67 -7.70 -3.35
CA ASP A 183 -18.78 -7.92 -2.41
C ASP A 183 -19.83 -6.80 -2.36
N GLY A 184 -20.22 -6.25 -3.51
CA GLY A 184 -21.20 -5.16 -3.57
C GLY A 184 -20.64 -3.76 -3.41
N VAL A 185 -19.35 -3.61 -3.13
CA VAL A 185 -18.65 -2.35 -2.88
C VAL A 185 -17.68 -2.04 -4.01
N LEU A 186 -17.70 -0.81 -4.50
CA LEU A 186 -16.72 -0.28 -5.42
C LEU A 186 -15.67 0.52 -4.64
N TYR A 187 -14.42 0.12 -4.73
CA TYR A 187 -13.26 0.83 -4.19
C TYR A 187 -12.72 1.78 -5.26
N VAL A 188 -12.40 3.00 -4.89
CA VAL A 188 -12.00 4.05 -5.84
C VAL A 188 -10.77 4.77 -5.35
N ALA A 189 -9.74 4.82 -6.17
CA ALA A 189 -8.59 5.70 -5.97
C ALA A 189 -9.01 7.13 -6.40
N GLU A 190 -9.19 8.02 -5.43
CA GLU A 190 -9.53 9.42 -5.63
C GLU A 190 -8.23 10.24 -5.69
N THR A 191 -7.60 10.20 -6.88
CA THR A 191 -6.24 10.70 -7.13
C THR A 191 -6.08 12.17 -6.77
N GLY A 192 -7.04 13.00 -7.18
CA GLY A 192 -7.01 14.45 -6.91
C GLY A 192 -7.31 14.81 -5.45
N ALA A 193 -7.75 13.86 -4.62
CA ALA A 193 -7.95 14.04 -3.19
C ALA A 193 -6.96 13.23 -2.33
N HIS A 194 -6.00 12.54 -2.95
CA HIS A 194 -4.95 11.76 -2.30
C HIS A 194 -5.49 10.72 -1.30
N ARG A 195 -6.59 10.03 -1.64
CA ARG A 195 -7.25 9.08 -0.75
C ARG A 195 -7.92 7.93 -1.48
N ILE A 196 -8.35 6.94 -0.72
CA ILE A 196 -9.19 5.85 -1.20
C ILE A 196 -10.58 6.00 -0.58
N VAL A 197 -11.61 5.84 -1.40
CA VAL A 197 -13.00 5.84 -0.96
C VAL A 197 -13.71 4.56 -1.41
N THR A 198 -14.82 4.25 -0.75
CA THR A 198 -15.76 3.21 -1.18
C THR A 198 -17.04 3.84 -1.71
N VAL A 199 -17.68 3.15 -2.64
CA VAL A 199 -18.99 3.53 -3.17
C VAL A 199 -19.93 2.32 -3.09
N GLU A 200 -20.99 2.44 -2.32
CA GLU A 200 -22.03 1.43 -2.16
C GLU A 200 -23.38 2.04 -2.49
N GLY A 201 -24.13 1.47 -3.44
CA GLY A 201 -25.42 2.01 -3.86
C GLY A 201 -25.36 3.47 -4.37
N GLY A 202 -24.20 3.94 -4.83
CA GLY A 202 -23.96 5.32 -5.26
C GLY A 202 -23.58 6.29 -4.13
N MET A 203 -23.47 5.82 -2.89
CA MET A 203 -22.99 6.63 -1.74
C MET A 203 -21.48 6.49 -1.59
N ILE A 204 -20.80 7.64 -1.48
CA ILE A 204 -19.34 7.72 -1.30
C ILE A 204 -19.04 7.76 0.20
N SER A 205 -18.08 6.93 0.65
CA SER A 205 -17.57 6.91 2.01
C SER A 205 -16.03 6.89 2.03
N PRO A 206 -15.37 7.67 2.89
CA PRO A 206 -13.93 7.58 3.07
C PRO A 206 -13.52 6.19 3.55
N LEU A 207 -12.44 5.63 2.99
CA LEU A 207 -11.87 4.37 3.43
C LEU A 207 -10.48 4.56 4.04
N ALA A 208 -9.56 5.21 3.31
CA ALA A 208 -8.22 5.48 3.78
C ALA A 208 -7.68 6.78 3.18
N GLY A 209 -6.88 7.50 3.94
CA GLY A 209 -6.26 8.77 3.57
C GLY A 209 -6.79 9.94 4.38
N ALA A 210 -5.90 10.61 5.13
CA ALA A 210 -6.23 11.82 5.88
C ALA A 210 -6.56 12.98 4.93
N ALA A 211 -7.40 13.92 5.40
CA ALA A 211 -7.59 15.18 4.69
C ALA A 211 -6.30 16.01 4.74
N LEU A 212 -5.70 16.28 3.59
CA LEU A 212 -4.48 17.04 3.47
C LEU A 212 -4.76 18.55 3.37
N THR A 213 -3.86 19.36 3.91
CA THR A 213 -3.94 20.84 3.92
C THR A 213 -2.61 21.46 3.52
N GLY A 214 -2.63 22.75 3.12
CA GLY A 214 -1.42 23.44 2.68
C GLY A 214 -0.86 22.83 1.37
N ASP A 215 0.45 22.75 1.26
CA ASP A 215 1.13 22.23 0.06
C ASP A 215 0.81 20.74 -0.16
N ALA A 216 0.67 19.96 0.91
CA ALA A 216 0.30 18.54 0.83
C ALA A 216 -1.07 18.30 0.16
N ALA A 217 -1.97 19.28 0.13
CA ALA A 217 -3.23 19.18 -0.61
C ALA A 217 -3.04 19.16 -2.14
N TYR A 218 -1.86 19.53 -2.62
CA TYR A 218 -1.50 19.51 -4.04
C TYR A 218 -0.50 18.40 -4.35
N ASP A 219 0.50 18.22 -3.51
CA ASP A 219 1.62 17.31 -3.76
C ASP A 219 1.40 15.91 -3.15
N GLY A 220 0.41 15.81 -2.26
CA GLY A 220 0.23 14.59 -1.44
C GLY A 220 1.22 14.54 -0.28
N ASP A 221 1.28 13.40 0.37
CA ASP A 221 2.18 13.15 1.49
C ASP A 221 2.40 11.63 1.64
N TYR A 222 3.28 11.22 2.53
CA TYR A 222 3.59 9.83 2.80
C TYR A 222 3.55 9.54 4.30
N LEU A 223 2.58 8.74 4.73
CA LEU A 223 2.50 8.22 6.09
C LEU A 223 1.77 6.88 6.10
N ASN A 224 2.32 5.89 6.78
CA ASN A 224 1.62 4.68 7.18
C ASN A 224 0.87 4.91 8.51
N GLY A 225 -0.03 4.02 8.89
CA GLY A 225 -0.76 4.10 10.15
C GLY A 225 -2.23 3.73 10.00
N SER A 226 -3.08 4.14 10.95
CA SER A 226 -4.52 3.92 10.85
C SER A 226 -5.08 4.51 9.56
N ALA A 227 -6.10 3.87 9.00
CA ALA A 227 -6.64 4.20 7.69
C ALA A 227 -7.02 5.69 7.56
N ASP A 228 -7.55 6.30 8.62
CA ASP A 228 -7.98 7.70 8.68
C ASP A 228 -6.81 8.70 8.83
N LYS A 229 -5.61 8.23 9.21
CA LYS A 229 -4.40 9.05 9.39
C LYS A 229 -3.36 8.83 8.29
N ALA A 230 -3.41 7.70 7.61
CA ALA A 230 -2.51 7.40 6.50
C ALA A 230 -2.53 8.51 5.45
N ARG A 231 -1.41 8.71 4.74
CA ARG A 231 -1.28 9.73 3.70
C ARG A 231 -0.71 9.14 2.43
N PHE A 232 -1.24 9.61 1.32
CA PHE A 232 -0.88 9.17 -0.02
C PHE A 232 -0.53 10.36 -0.91
N SER A 233 0.15 10.09 -2.02
CA SER A 233 0.40 11.07 -3.08
C SER A 233 -0.15 10.57 -4.41
N GLY A 234 -1.28 11.10 -4.85
CA GLY A 234 -1.92 10.78 -6.12
C GLY A 234 -2.06 9.28 -6.38
N PRO A 235 -2.74 8.50 -5.51
CA PRO A 235 -2.93 7.08 -5.72
C PRO A 235 -3.74 6.85 -7.00
N GLN A 236 -3.25 5.98 -7.90
CA GLN A 236 -3.89 5.75 -9.21
C GLN A 236 -4.46 4.35 -9.39
N GLY A 237 -4.07 3.40 -8.55
CA GLY A 237 -4.58 2.03 -8.60
C GLY A 237 -5.10 1.57 -7.26
N VAL A 238 -6.15 0.74 -7.30
CA VAL A 238 -6.68 0.02 -6.15
C VAL A 238 -7.09 -1.38 -6.57
N ALA A 239 -6.82 -2.37 -5.73
CA ALA A 239 -7.29 -3.73 -5.92
C ALA A 239 -7.68 -4.35 -4.58
N VAL A 240 -8.57 -5.34 -4.60
CA VAL A 240 -9.03 -6.01 -3.38
C VAL A 240 -8.68 -7.49 -3.47
N GLY A 241 -8.01 -8.01 -2.45
CA GLY A 241 -7.68 -9.42 -2.33
C GLY A 241 -8.87 -10.25 -1.84
N PRO A 242 -8.79 -11.58 -2.00
CA PRO A 242 -9.86 -12.48 -1.57
C PRO A 242 -10.08 -12.52 -0.05
N ASP A 243 -9.11 -12.03 0.72
CA ASP A 243 -9.16 -11.87 2.18
C ASP A 243 -9.70 -10.50 2.63
N GLY A 244 -10.13 -9.64 1.69
CA GLY A 244 -10.60 -8.29 1.95
C GLY A 244 -9.48 -7.24 2.08
N SER A 245 -8.22 -7.63 1.95
CA SER A 245 -7.09 -6.69 1.91
C SER A 245 -7.21 -5.74 0.72
N VAL A 246 -6.92 -4.45 0.94
CA VAL A 246 -6.96 -3.44 -0.13
C VAL A 246 -5.54 -3.01 -0.47
N TYR A 247 -5.13 -3.29 -1.71
CA TYR A 247 -3.85 -2.89 -2.26
C TYR A 247 -4.00 -1.56 -2.96
N ILE A 248 -3.03 -0.65 -2.77
CA ILE A 248 -3.07 0.74 -3.26
C ILE A 248 -1.77 1.03 -4.00
N ALA A 249 -1.88 1.40 -5.26
CA ALA A 249 -0.76 1.96 -6.02
C ALA A 249 -0.66 3.45 -5.69
N ASP A 250 0.21 3.79 -4.75
CA ASP A 250 0.49 5.14 -4.28
C ASP A 250 1.51 5.79 -5.23
N THR A 251 1.02 6.11 -6.43
CA THR A 251 1.81 6.38 -7.63
C THR A 251 2.77 7.55 -7.47
N GLY A 252 2.32 8.64 -6.84
CA GLY A 252 3.15 9.82 -6.62
C GLY A 252 4.28 9.58 -5.61
N ASN A 253 4.11 8.62 -4.70
CA ASN A 253 5.14 8.19 -3.76
C ASN A 253 6.02 7.05 -4.31
N GLY A 254 5.70 6.51 -5.49
CA GLY A 254 6.40 5.35 -6.04
C GLY A 254 6.25 4.11 -5.18
N ALA A 255 5.14 3.95 -4.46
CA ALA A 255 4.97 2.89 -3.47
C ALA A 255 3.74 2.03 -3.73
N VAL A 256 3.79 0.78 -3.29
CA VAL A 256 2.63 -0.10 -3.17
C VAL A 256 2.28 -0.23 -1.70
N ARG A 257 1.04 0.14 -1.36
CA ARG A 257 0.57 0.14 0.03
C ARG A 257 -0.49 -0.95 0.22
N LEU A 258 -0.63 -1.41 1.45
CA LEU A 258 -1.62 -2.40 1.88
C LEU A 258 -2.46 -1.81 3.02
N LEU A 259 -3.77 -1.79 2.84
CA LEU A 259 -4.73 -1.58 3.93
C LEU A 259 -5.30 -2.93 4.35
N ARG A 260 -5.05 -3.32 5.60
CA ARG A 260 -5.58 -4.52 6.24
C ARG A 260 -5.94 -4.19 7.68
N ASP A 261 -7.07 -4.69 8.16
CA ASP A 261 -7.55 -4.50 9.55
C ASP A 261 -7.55 -3.02 10.02
N GLY A 262 -7.83 -2.09 9.08
CA GLY A 262 -7.88 -0.66 9.35
C GLY A 262 -6.51 0.03 9.42
N VAL A 263 -5.42 -0.65 9.09
CA VAL A 263 -4.05 -0.12 9.09
C VAL A 263 -3.46 -0.14 7.68
N VAL A 264 -2.84 0.97 7.29
CA VAL A 264 -2.09 1.10 6.05
C VAL A 264 -0.60 0.88 6.31
N THR A 265 -0.01 -0.05 5.58
CA THR A 265 1.43 -0.34 5.57
C THR A 265 2.00 -0.25 4.16
N THR A 266 3.32 -0.28 4.01
CA THR A 266 3.99 -0.33 2.70
C THR A 266 4.42 -1.75 2.39
N LEU A 267 4.02 -2.24 1.20
CA LEU A 267 4.47 -3.53 0.66
C LEU A 267 5.76 -3.41 -0.14
N ALA A 268 5.89 -2.33 -0.92
CA ALA A 268 7.08 -2.06 -1.72
C ALA A 268 7.25 -0.55 -1.91
N GLU A 269 8.50 -0.11 -1.85
CA GLU A 269 8.94 1.24 -2.16
C GLU A 269 10.38 1.18 -2.69
N PRO A 270 10.90 2.22 -3.38
CA PRO A 270 12.28 2.21 -3.88
C PRO A 270 13.28 2.06 -2.74
N ASP A 271 14.14 1.05 -2.77
CA ASP A 271 15.12 0.73 -1.72
C ASP A 271 16.54 1.23 -2.03
N GLY A 272 16.74 1.86 -3.17
CA GLY A 272 18.04 2.39 -3.62
C GLY A 272 18.92 1.38 -4.36
N GLU A 273 18.63 0.10 -4.31
CA GLU A 273 19.33 -0.93 -5.11
C GLU A 273 18.61 -1.20 -6.43
N ASP A 274 17.30 -1.41 -6.40
CA ASP A 274 16.47 -1.74 -7.55
C ASP A 274 15.67 -0.53 -8.08
N ASN A 275 15.50 0.50 -7.26
CA ASN A 275 14.69 1.69 -7.55
C ASN A 275 13.31 1.35 -8.15
N TRP A 276 12.65 0.35 -7.57
CA TRP A 276 11.33 -0.11 -7.96
C TRP A 276 10.45 -0.31 -6.71
N PRO A 277 9.15 0.01 -6.76
CA PRO A 277 8.40 0.62 -7.86
C PRO A 277 8.70 2.12 -8.03
N VAL A 278 8.49 2.67 -9.23
CA VAL A 278 8.71 4.09 -9.52
C VAL A 278 7.39 4.79 -9.82
N SER A 279 6.52 4.16 -10.60
CA SER A 279 5.20 4.69 -10.96
C SER A 279 4.20 3.52 -11.07
N PRO A 280 3.91 2.84 -9.93
CA PRO A 280 2.96 1.75 -9.91
C PRO A 280 1.56 2.28 -10.25
N ARG A 281 0.79 1.52 -11.06
CA ARG A 281 -0.58 1.85 -11.44
C ARG A 281 -1.51 0.65 -11.37
N ALA A 282 -1.16 -0.40 -12.09
CA ALA A 282 -1.98 -1.60 -12.14
C ALA A 282 -1.66 -2.53 -10.99
N LEU A 283 -2.68 -3.02 -10.33
CA LEU A 283 -2.59 -3.99 -9.25
C LEU A 283 -3.54 -5.15 -9.55
N LEU A 284 -3.04 -6.37 -9.43
CA LEU A 284 -3.83 -7.58 -9.63
C LEU A 284 -3.45 -8.64 -8.59
N PRO A 285 -4.26 -8.84 -7.55
CA PRO A 285 -4.09 -9.96 -6.63
C PRO A 285 -4.59 -11.24 -7.31
N GLU A 286 -3.69 -12.21 -7.52
CA GLU A 286 -4.00 -13.48 -8.18
C GLU A 286 -3.13 -14.60 -7.58
N GLY A 287 -3.78 -15.68 -7.11
CA GLY A 287 -3.09 -16.88 -6.63
C GLY A 287 -2.15 -16.67 -5.43
N GLY A 288 -2.45 -15.71 -4.54
CA GLY A 288 -1.60 -15.38 -3.38
C GLY A 288 -0.44 -14.42 -3.69
N VAL A 289 -0.39 -13.93 -4.93
CA VAL A 289 0.62 -12.98 -5.42
C VAL A 289 -0.07 -11.69 -5.85
N LEU A 290 0.53 -10.55 -5.57
CA LEU A 290 0.12 -9.26 -6.12
C LEU A 290 1.00 -8.92 -7.33
N TYR A 291 0.42 -8.92 -8.52
CA TYR A 291 1.09 -8.40 -9.71
C TYR A 291 0.96 -6.90 -9.77
N VAL A 292 2.09 -6.22 -9.96
CA VAL A 292 2.20 -4.75 -10.01
C VAL A 292 2.71 -4.32 -11.37
N GLY A 293 1.89 -3.57 -12.09
CA GLY A 293 2.28 -2.90 -13.32
C GLY A 293 2.87 -1.53 -13.03
N ASP A 294 4.11 -1.30 -13.47
CA ASP A 294 4.82 -0.04 -13.34
C ASP A 294 5.03 0.59 -14.71
N VAL A 295 4.45 1.76 -14.91
CA VAL A 295 4.45 2.43 -16.22
C VAL A 295 5.76 3.14 -16.53
N PHE A 296 6.57 3.47 -15.53
CA PHE A 296 7.87 4.09 -15.72
C PHE A 296 8.94 3.06 -16.10
N THR A 297 9.07 1.99 -15.31
CA THR A 297 10.00 0.89 -15.61
C THR A 297 9.50 0.01 -16.76
N ARG A 298 8.23 0.12 -17.11
CA ARG A 298 7.51 -0.67 -18.12
C ARG A 298 7.66 -2.16 -17.86
N SER A 299 7.32 -2.56 -16.65
CA SER A 299 7.42 -3.94 -16.19
C SER A 299 6.19 -4.36 -15.39
N ILE A 300 5.97 -5.64 -15.29
CA ILE A 300 5.05 -6.27 -14.37
C ILE A 300 5.89 -7.13 -13.45
N ARG A 301 5.78 -6.91 -12.15
CA ARG A 301 6.48 -7.71 -11.13
C ARG A 301 5.50 -8.30 -10.13
N ALA A 302 5.90 -9.40 -9.54
CA ALA A 302 5.17 -10.11 -8.51
C ALA A 302 5.67 -9.70 -7.11
N LEU A 303 4.74 -9.41 -6.21
CA LEU A 303 4.97 -9.27 -4.78
C LEU A 303 4.17 -10.35 -4.04
N GLU A 304 4.64 -10.80 -2.89
CA GLU A 304 3.83 -11.62 -2.01
C GLU A 304 2.61 -10.81 -1.56
N ALA A 305 1.41 -11.34 -1.83
CA ALA A 305 0.16 -10.59 -1.62
C ALA A 305 -0.24 -10.51 -0.14
N ASP A 306 0.29 -11.40 0.66
CA ASP A 306 -0.15 -11.56 2.04
C ASP A 306 0.49 -10.56 2.99
N GLY A 307 1.53 -9.82 2.57
CA GLY A 307 2.20 -8.89 3.49
C GLY A 307 2.46 -9.55 4.85
N THR A 308 2.46 -10.90 4.86
CA THR A 308 2.63 -11.69 6.06
C THR A 308 4.08 -11.61 6.46
N GLY A 309 4.31 -10.65 7.26
CA GLY A 309 5.51 -10.57 8.02
C GLY A 309 6.23 -9.27 7.75
N LEU A 310 6.32 -8.52 8.80
CA LEU A 310 7.33 -7.49 9.02
C LEU A 310 8.74 -8.05 8.81
N GLY A 311 8.87 -9.27 8.25
CA GLY A 311 10.13 -9.99 8.13
C GLY A 311 10.71 -10.44 9.47
N PHE A 312 9.92 -10.37 10.55
CA PHE A 312 10.37 -10.70 11.89
C PHE A 312 9.65 -11.95 12.40
N GLU A 313 10.42 -13.01 12.63
CA GLU A 313 9.93 -14.28 13.18
C GLU A 313 9.37 -14.17 14.62
N ASP A 314 9.73 -13.10 15.34
CA ASP A 314 9.36 -12.84 16.72
C ASP A 314 8.27 -11.75 16.87
N VAL A 315 7.57 -11.41 15.79
CA VAL A 315 6.41 -10.50 15.77
C VAL A 315 5.23 -11.28 15.21
N GLU A 316 4.43 -11.85 16.11
CA GLU A 316 3.27 -12.66 15.75
C GLU A 316 2.14 -11.77 15.18
N PRO A 317 1.51 -12.13 14.06
CA PRO A 317 0.29 -11.48 13.60
C PRO A 317 -0.79 -11.50 14.70
N GLY A 318 -1.40 -10.33 14.95
CA GLY A 318 -2.41 -10.18 16.02
C GLY A 318 -1.84 -9.96 17.43
N ALA A 319 -0.52 -9.88 17.61
CA ALA A 319 0.05 -9.36 18.85
C ALA A 319 -0.38 -7.90 19.06
N TRP A 320 -0.61 -7.49 20.29
CA TRP A 320 -1.07 -6.13 20.62
C TRP A 320 -0.17 -5.00 20.09
N TYR A 321 1.08 -5.32 19.78
CA TYR A 321 2.09 -4.41 19.26
C TYR A 321 2.33 -4.57 17.74
N TYR A 322 1.64 -5.50 17.08
CA TYR A 322 1.91 -5.82 15.68
C TYR A 322 1.79 -4.59 14.77
N ASP A 323 0.68 -3.85 14.87
CA ASP A 323 0.43 -2.66 14.07
C ASP A 323 1.43 -1.54 14.36
N ALA A 324 1.81 -1.40 15.64
CA ALA A 324 2.80 -0.41 16.04
C ALA A 324 4.21 -0.74 15.51
N VAL A 325 4.58 -2.03 15.50
CA VAL A 325 5.85 -2.47 14.90
C VAL A 325 5.81 -2.28 13.38
N ALA A 326 4.70 -2.62 12.74
CA ALA A 326 4.47 -2.34 11.32
C ALA A 326 4.64 -0.85 11.01
N PHE A 327 4.00 0.01 11.79
CA PHE A 327 4.09 1.46 11.65
C PHE A 327 5.54 1.97 11.75
N VAL A 328 6.26 1.65 12.83
CA VAL A 328 7.60 2.21 13.03
C VAL A 328 8.64 1.66 12.04
N CYS A 329 8.47 0.44 11.56
CA CYS A 329 9.37 -0.16 10.57
C CYS A 329 9.09 0.39 9.16
N SER A 330 7.82 0.46 8.75
CA SER A 330 7.44 0.97 7.43
C SER A 330 7.66 2.47 7.26
N ASN A 331 7.75 3.22 8.37
CA ASN A 331 8.17 4.64 8.35
C ASN A 331 9.69 4.81 8.57
N GLY A 332 10.49 3.72 8.46
CA GLY A 332 11.95 3.79 8.59
C GLY A 332 12.47 4.22 9.96
N LEU A 333 11.61 4.23 10.99
CA LEU A 333 11.99 4.67 12.34
C LEU A 333 12.78 3.58 13.07
N PHE A 334 12.33 2.33 12.93
CA PHE A 334 12.97 1.16 13.54
C PHE A 334 13.48 0.22 12.46
N ASN A 335 14.62 -0.41 12.77
CA ASN A 335 15.10 -1.59 12.08
C ASN A 335 15.01 -2.81 13.02
N GLY A 336 15.09 -4.01 12.46
CA GLY A 336 15.30 -5.22 13.26
C GLY A 336 16.58 -5.15 14.10
N THR A 337 16.66 -5.99 15.12
CA THR A 337 17.88 -6.14 15.94
C THR A 337 18.90 -7.09 15.30
N SER A 338 18.42 -7.96 14.42
CA SER A 338 19.19 -8.86 13.56
C SER A 338 18.29 -9.31 12.40
N GLU A 339 18.84 -10.07 11.46
CA GLU A 339 18.07 -10.67 10.38
C GLU A 339 16.88 -11.47 10.95
N GLY A 340 15.68 -11.17 10.47
CA GLY A 340 14.43 -11.80 10.90
C GLY A 340 13.98 -11.56 12.33
N ARG A 341 14.55 -10.58 13.08
CA ARG A 341 14.15 -10.33 14.48
C ARG A 341 13.97 -8.85 14.80
N PHE A 342 12.83 -8.53 15.38
CA PHE A 342 12.52 -7.21 15.95
C PHE A 342 12.90 -7.09 17.43
N SER A 343 12.82 -8.18 18.19
CA SER A 343 13.00 -8.25 19.64
C SER A 343 12.00 -7.38 20.42
N PRO A 344 10.69 -7.65 20.34
CA PRO A 344 9.64 -6.81 20.94
C PRO A 344 9.81 -6.59 22.44
N ASP A 345 10.29 -7.60 23.17
CA ASP A 345 10.56 -7.54 24.61
C ASP A 345 11.96 -7.00 24.96
N GLY A 346 12.76 -6.65 23.96
CA GLY A 346 14.07 -6.04 24.17
C GLY A 346 13.94 -4.63 24.71
N THR A 347 14.87 -4.22 25.60
CA THR A 347 14.92 -2.85 26.11
C THR A 347 15.57 -1.91 25.10
N MET A 348 15.15 -0.65 25.11
CA MET A 348 15.75 0.41 24.30
C MET A 348 16.84 1.13 25.10
N THR A 349 18.00 1.38 24.49
CA THR A 349 18.97 2.32 25.07
C THR A 349 18.58 3.76 24.73
N ARG A 350 19.14 4.73 25.49
CA ARG A 350 18.92 6.17 25.18
C ARG A 350 19.41 6.53 23.79
N ALA A 351 20.53 5.98 23.33
CA ALA A 351 21.04 6.22 21.98
C ALA A 351 20.07 5.72 20.92
N MET A 352 19.47 4.52 21.11
CA MET A 352 18.46 3.98 20.21
C MET A 352 17.22 4.89 20.12
N LEU A 353 16.69 5.31 21.27
CA LEU A 353 15.53 6.19 21.30
C LEU A 353 15.82 7.54 20.63
N ILE A 354 16.96 8.17 20.95
CA ILE A 354 17.37 9.43 20.35
C ILE A 354 17.47 9.30 18.82
N THR A 355 18.03 8.19 18.33
CA THR A 355 18.15 7.95 16.89
C THR A 355 16.78 7.82 16.22
N VAL A 356 15.85 7.14 16.86
CA VAL A 356 14.47 7.01 16.34
C VAL A 356 13.76 8.37 16.34
N LEU A 357 13.89 9.18 17.39
CA LEU A 357 13.30 10.51 17.45
C LEU A 357 13.92 11.46 16.41
N ALA A 358 15.22 11.36 16.16
CA ALA A 358 15.88 12.12 15.10
C ALA A 358 15.34 11.76 13.71
N ARG A 359 15.16 10.47 13.42
CA ARG A 359 14.53 9.99 12.18
C ARG A 359 13.11 10.51 12.02
N SER A 360 12.29 10.45 13.07
CA SER A 360 10.92 10.99 13.03
C SER A 360 10.89 12.51 12.79
N ALA A 361 11.97 13.23 13.10
CA ALA A 361 12.15 14.64 12.80
C ALA A 361 12.81 14.90 11.43
N GLY A 362 13.00 13.87 10.60
CA GLY A 362 13.60 13.99 9.26
C GLY A 362 15.13 14.20 9.26
N VAL A 363 15.81 13.87 10.35
CA VAL A 363 17.28 14.03 10.46
C VAL A 363 17.98 12.84 9.81
N ASP A 364 18.93 13.10 8.92
CA ASP A 364 19.82 12.08 8.39
C ASP A 364 20.73 11.51 9.50
N THR A 365 20.41 10.30 9.95
CA THR A 365 21.14 9.59 11.02
C THR A 365 22.25 8.69 10.48
N THR A 366 22.53 8.71 9.18
CA THR A 366 23.57 7.87 8.55
C THR A 366 24.96 8.52 8.61
N THR A 367 25.08 9.78 9.03
CA THR A 367 26.30 10.58 9.06
C THR A 367 26.93 10.59 10.45
N GLY A 368 28.26 10.78 10.52
CA GLY A 368 29.05 10.93 11.76
C GLY A 368 29.94 9.74 12.08
N ASP A 369 30.62 9.82 13.24
CA ASP A 369 31.66 8.84 13.65
C ASP A 369 31.08 7.54 14.24
N SER A 370 29.79 7.55 14.59
CA SER A 370 29.05 6.37 15.07
C SER A 370 27.61 6.44 14.58
N TRP A 371 26.90 5.30 14.66
CA TRP A 371 25.51 5.16 14.21
C TRP A 371 24.51 6.11 14.91
N TYR A 372 24.89 6.72 16.03
CA TYR A 372 24.05 7.66 16.79
C TYR A 372 24.61 9.10 16.85
N SER A 373 25.81 9.37 16.29
CA SER A 373 26.47 10.68 16.45
C SER A 373 25.62 11.86 15.97
N ALA A 374 25.06 11.75 14.76
CA ALA A 374 24.21 12.79 14.17
C ALA A 374 22.94 13.01 15.00
N ALA A 375 22.31 11.90 15.42
CA ALA A 375 21.09 11.94 16.22
C ALA A 375 21.33 12.58 17.60
N VAL A 376 22.43 12.26 18.26
CA VAL A 376 22.79 12.85 19.57
C VAL A 376 23.07 14.32 19.42
N GLY A 377 23.81 14.75 18.39
CA GLY A 377 24.05 16.17 18.10
C GLY A 377 22.73 16.93 17.93
N TRP A 378 21.84 16.42 17.10
CA TRP A 378 20.51 16.99 16.92
C TRP A 378 19.70 17.07 18.23
N ALA A 379 19.72 15.99 19.04
CA ALA A 379 18.95 15.96 20.29
C ALA A 379 19.45 16.97 21.32
N GLN A 380 20.77 17.24 21.35
CA GLN A 380 21.36 18.28 22.19
C GLN A 380 21.01 19.70 21.70
N GLU A 381 21.09 19.96 20.39
CA GLU A 381 20.75 21.24 19.78
C GLU A 381 19.27 21.57 19.92
N SER A 382 18.38 20.58 19.71
CA SER A 382 16.91 20.73 19.85
C SER A 382 16.43 20.73 21.30
N GLY A 383 17.27 20.36 22.27
CA GLY A 383 16.92 20.27 23.69
C GLY A 383 16.07 19.03 24.03
N VAL A 384 15.93 18.09 23.12
CA VAL A 384 15.19 16.82 23.35
C VAL A 384 15.92 15.95 24.37
N SER A 385 17.27 15.90 24.33
CA SER A 385 18.10 15.15 25.27
C SER A 385 19.43 15.88 25.53
N ASP A 386 20.01 15.64 26.71
CA ASP A 386 21.34 16.11 27.08
C ASP A 386 22.49 15.30 26.44
N GLY A 387 22.18 14.20 25.76
CA GLY A 387 23.16 13.31 25.11
C GLY A 387 24.03 12.51 26.10
N THR A 388 23.58 12.34 27.33
CA THR A 388 24.31 11.55 28.36
C THR A 388 23.71 10.16 28.54
N ALA A 389 24.42 9.23 29.19
CA ALA A 389 23.99 7.87 29.52
C ALA A 389 23.45 7.09 28.31
N LEU A 390 24.13 7.20 27.18
CA LEU A 390 23.64 6.72 25.86
C LEU A 390 23.43 5.21 25.81
N GLU A 391 24.24 4.44 26.52
CA GLU A 391 24.15 2.97 26.54
C GLU A 391 23.18 2.44 27.62
N GLU A 392 22.68 3.31 28.49
CA GLU A 392 21.75 2.91 29.55
C GLU A 392 20.34 2.70 28.98
N PRO A 393 19.58 1.70 29.51
CA PRO A 393 18.17 1.55 29.15
C PRO A 393 17.36 2.80 29.48
N VAL A 394 16.52 3.22 28.54
CA VAL A 394 15.60 4.35 28.74
C VAL A 394 14.39 3.90 29.54
N THR A 395 13.99 4.71 30.54
CA THR A 395 12.76 4.46 31.29
C THR A 395 11.53 5.04 30.58
N ARG A 396 10.33 4.58 30.96
CA ARG A 396 9.06 5.06 30.40
C ARG A 396 8.87 6.56 30.64
N GLU A 397 9.20 7.08 31.84
CA GLU A 397 9.14 8.52 32.12
C GLU A 397 10.18 9.33 31.34
N GLN A 398 11.36 8.76 31.05
CA GLN A 398 12.36 9.41 30.20
C GLN A 398 11.91 9.49 28.76
N LEU A 399 11.30 8.44 28.23
CA LEU A 399 10.70 8.42 26.90
C LEU A 399 9.61 9.49 26.79
N ALA A 400 8.66 9.51 27.73
CA ALA A 400 7.63 10.55 27.82
C ALA A 400 8.21 11.96 27.83
N ALA A 401 9.30 12.19 28.60
CA ALA A 401 9.97 13.48 28.68
C ALA A 401 10.63 13.91 27.36
N MET A 402 11.18 12.96 26.59
CA MET A 402 11.76 13.26 25.28
C MET A 402 10.68 13.62 24.26
N LEU A 403 9.57 12.86 24.22
CA LEU A 403 8.41 13.16 23.35
C LEU A 403 7.79 14.51 23.69
N TYR A 404 7.62 14.80 24.99
CA TYR A 404 7.08 16.06 25.48
C TYR A 404 7.92 17.26 25.04
N ARG A 405 9.26 17.16 25.13
CA ARG A 405 10.19 18.20 24.65
C ARG A 405 10.14 18.33 23.12
N LEU A 406 10.06 17.21 22.41
CA LEU A 406 9.93 17.21 20.94
C LEU A 406 8.66 17.94 20.49
N SER A 407 7.57 17.84 21.26
CA SER A 407 6.32 18.58 21.03
C SER A 407 6.35 20.06 21.46
N GLY A 408 7.51 20.57 21.88
CA GLY A 408 7.64 21.96 22.36
C GLY A 408 7.14 22.19 23.79
N SER A 409 7.00 21.14 24.59
CA SER A 409 6.60 21.20 26.01
C SER A 409 5.26 21.90 26.25
N PRO A 410 4.16 21.44 25.65
CA PRO A 410 2.84 22.07 25.78
C PRO A 410 2.35 22.09 27.24
N GLU A 411 1.54 23.06 27.63
CA GLU A 411 0.93 23.09 28.95
C GLU A 411 -0.11 21.97 29.11
N THR A 412 -0.16 21.39 30.30
CA THR A 412 -1.15 20.37 30.70
C THR A 412 -1.48 20.55 32.17
N ASP A 413 -2.76 20.42 32.48
CA ASP A 413 -3.33 20.41 33.86
C ASP A 413 -3.85 19.00 34.20
N TYR A 414 -3.53 17.98 33.39
CA TYR A 414 -4.00 16.61 33.60
C TYR A 414 -3.46 16.03 34.90
N SER A 415 -4.34 15.43 35.72
CA SER A 415 -3.95 14.77 36.98
C SER A 415 -3.67 13.28 36.77
N LEU A 416 -2.56 12.83 37.33
CA LEU A 416 -2.19 11.40 37.38
C LEU A 416 -2.79 10.67 38.58
N ASP A 417 -3.61 11.31 39.42
CA ASP A 417 -4.15 10.73 40.68
C ASP A 417 -4.97 9.45 40.46
N GLY A 418 -5.42 9.17 39.24
CA GLY A 418 -6.10 7.92 38.88
C GLY A 418 -5.18 6.70 38.80
N TYR A 419 -3.88 6.88 38.87
CA TYR A 419 -2.89 5.80 38.79
C TYR A 419 -2.29 5.51 40.16
N SER A 420 -2.24 4.22 40.53
CA SER A 420 -1.81 3.79 41.87
C SER A 420 -0.35 4.05 42.17
N ASP A 421 0.48 4.19 41.12
CA ASP A 421 1.92 4.49 41.16
C ASP A 421 2.26 5.93 40.72
N ALA A 422 1.28 6.83 40.69
CA ALA A 422 1.52 8.24 40.34
C ALA A 422 2.59 8.90 41.23
N GLY A 423 2.68 8.49 42.50
CA GLY A 423 3.70 8.98 43.44
C GLY A 423 5.13 8.51 43.14
N GLU A 424 5.33 7.54 42.23
CA GLU A 424 6.64 7.07 41.78
C GLU A 424 7.16 7.89 40.60
N VAL A 425 6.33 8.71 39.97
CA VAL A 425 6.75 9.61 38.88
C VAL A 425 7.69 10.66 39.41
N SER A 426 8.88 10.76 38.80
CA SER A 426 9.87 11.75 39.15
C SER A 426 9.31 13.17 38.97
N THR A 427 9.62 14.08 39.86
CA THR A 427 9.13 15.47 39.82
C THR A 427 9.47 16.20 38.51
N TRP A 428 10.63 15.88 37.92
CA TRP A 428 11.05 16.46 36.64
C TRP A 428 10.26 15.89 35.45
N ALA A 429 9.67 14.69 35.56
CA ALA A 429 8.90 14.02 34.52
C ALA A 429 7.38 14.22 34.67
N ALA A 430 6.91 14.79 35.78
CA ALA A 430 5.50 14.85 36.12
C ALA A 430 4.63 15.49 35.01
N LYS A 431 5.04 16.65 34.49
CA LYS A 431 4.31 17.31 33.38
C LYS A 431 4.34 16.47 32.09
N ALA A 432 5.45 15.86 31.75
CA ALA A 432 5.60 15.05 30.57
C ALA A 432 4.72 13.77 30.63
N MET A 433 4.70 13.11 31.80
CA MET A 433 3.85 11.96 32.03
C MET A 433 2.36 12.32 31.97
N ALA A 434 1.96 13.43 32.61
CA ALA A 434 0.60 13.93 32.55
C ALA A 434 0.14 14.22 31.10
N TRP A 435 0.96 14.94 30.35
CA TRP A 435 0.72 15.22 28.94
C TRP A 435 0.63 13.95 28.09
N ALA A 436 1.54 12.99 28.30
CA ALA A 436 1.55 11.75 27.52
C ALA A 436 0.30 10.87 27.80
N VAL A 437 -0.20 10.90 29.02
CA VAL A 437 -1.47 10.22 29.39
C VAL A 437 -2.68 10.96 28.82
N GLU A 438 -2.74 12.28 28.95
CA GLU A 438 -3.81 13.13 28.44
C GLU A 438 -4.04 12.92 26.93
N ASN A 439 -2.94 12.76 26.18
CA ASN A 439 -2.96 12.59 24.72
C ASN A 439 -2.98 11.10 24.29
N GLY A 440 -3.20 10.16 25.21
CA GLY A 440 -3.29 8.75 24.89
C GLY A 440 -1.98 8.08 24.44
N ILE A 441 -0.83 8.78 24.53
CA ILE A 441 0.49 8.23 24.17
C ILE A 441 0.85 7.10 25.14
N ILE A 442 0.57 7.29 26.43
CA ILE A 442 0.74 6.29 27.50
C ILE A 442 -0.64 5.86 28.00
N GLU A 443 -0.99 4.59 27.80
CA GLU A 443 -2.24 3.98 28.29
C GLU A 443 -2.06 3.19 29.60
N GLY A 444 -0.88 3.25 30.20
CA GLY A 444 -0.50 2.43 31.34
C GLY A 444 0.23 1.13 30.94
N ALA A 445 0.95 0.54 31.90
CA ALA A 445 1.63 -0.75 31.73
C ALA A 445 0.70 -1.92 32.11
N ALA A 446 -0.30 -1.66 32.96
CA ALA A 446 -1.41 -2.50 33.35
C ALA A 446 -2.55 -1.60 33.85
N GLN A 447 -3.69 -2.18 34.20
CA GLN A 447 -4.79 -1.41 34.77
C GLN A 447 -4.28 -0.57 35.96
N ASP A 448 -4.44 0.75 35.89
CA ASP A 448 -4.06 1.75 36.91
C ASP A 448 -2.54 1.87 37.22
N LEU A 449 -1.63 1.43 36.31
CA LEU A 449 -0.19 1.50 36.52
C LEU A 449 0.52 2.22 35.35
N LEU A 450 1.33 3.24 35.64
CA LEU A 450 2.20 3.96 34.69
C LEU A 450 3.56 3.28 34.53
N SER A 451 4.07 2.70 35.60
CA SER A 451 5.40 2.10 35.70
C SER A 451 6.53 3.04 35.25
N PRO A 452 6.64 4.26 35.80
CA PRO A 452 7.49 5.33 35.26
C PRO A 452 8.97 4.95 35.20
N GLY A 453 9.47 4.27 36.24
CA GLY A 453 10.87 3.83 36.35
C GLY A 453 11.21 2.55 35.61
N SER A 454 10.23 1.85 35.02
CA SER A 454 10.49 0.64 34.26
C SER A 454 11.15 0.95 32.91
N SER A 455 12.07 0.09 32.47
CA SER A 455 12.67 0.21 31.13
C SER A 455 11.59 0.11 30.04
N ALA A 456 11.66 0.99 29.07
CA ALA A 456 10.77 0.94 27.90
C ALA A 456 11.22 -0.22 26.99
N LEU A 457 10.28 -1.13 26.69
CA LEU A 457 10.49 -2.21 25.74
C LEU A 457 10.33 -1.69 24.30
N ARG A 458 10.95 -2.35 23.35
CA ARG A 458 10.88 -1.96 21.92
C ARG A 458 9.44 -1.93 21.40
N ALA A 459 8.63 -2.94 21.73
CA ALA A 459 7.21 -2.98 21.35
C ALA A 459 6.41 -1.83 21.99
N GLN A 460 6.65 -1.53 23.29
CA GLN A 460 6.01 -0.39 23.96
C GLN A 460 6.43 0.94 23.37
N THR A 461 7.72 1.09 23.05
CA THR A 461 8.23 2.31 22.42
C THR A 461 7.63 2.51 21.03
N ALA A 462 7.47 1.43 20.24
CA ALA A 462 6.81 1.48 18.95
C ALA A 462 5.35 1.99 19.08
N ALA A 463 4.58 1.43 20.03
CA ALA A 463 3.20 1.86 20.27
C ALA A 463 3.08 3.32 20.75
N MET A 464 3.99 3.75 21.63
CA MET A 464 4.01 5.14 22.10
C MET A 464 4.39 6.12 21.00
N LEU A 465 5.32 5.73 20.10
CA LEU A 465 5.72 6.53 18.95
C LEU A 465 4.63 6.61 17.89
N GLN A 466 3.97 5.52 17.58
CA GLN A 466 2.83 5.53 16.68
C GLN A 466 1.77 6.52 17.14
N ARG A 467 1.30 6.39 18.38
CA ARG A 467 0.29 7.30 18.96
C ARG A 467 0.74 8.77 18.99
N TYR A 468 2.02 8.98 19.25
CA TYR A 468 2.62 10.32 19.23
C TYR A 468 2.61 10.94 17.82
N LEU A 469 2.96 10.17 16.81
CA LEU A 469 3.05 10.66 15.42
C LEU A 469 1.68 10.77 14.74
N GLU A 470 0.67 10.13 15.30
CA GLU A 470 -0.74 10.21 14.86
C GLU A 470 -1.54 11.33 15.54
N LEU A 471 -0.94 12.11 16.51
CA LEU A 471 -1.56 13.30 17.10
C LEU A 471 -1.74 14.42 16.07
#